data_13a9c3a194790bea5e9b422f0f417c9f
#
_entry.id   13a9c3a194790bea5e9b422f0f417c9f
#
_cell.length_a   1.000
_cell.length_b   1.000
_cell.length_c   1.000
_cell.angle_alpha   90.00
_cell.angle_beta   90.00
_cell.angle_gamma   90.00
#
_symmetry.space_group_name_H-M   'P 1'
#
loop_
_entity.id
_entity.type
_entity.pdbx_description
1 polymer ?
#
loop_
_entity_poly.entity_id
_entity_poly.type
_entity_poly.pdbx_seq_one_letter_code
_entity_poly.pdbx_strand_id
1 'polypeptide(L)'
;MYQYAVYLDNISFSYENRMVIKNLSLKAKPGEHIGIVGDSGCGKSTLLKILAGLYPPDCGAAVIAGEHFPEKIRRQAALVMQNNSLFPMSIRENITCGHPISEEIIWAACQNASLTKWIKSLPDGLDTNVGERGNQVSGGQAQRIQIARALCKDAPVILLDEPVSALDQNTGYSILDALHKLMDGRTVIHVTHHQETLDDSYTIYRMDGGKMCRG
;
A
#
# COMPACT_ATOMS: atom_id res chain seq x y z
N MET A 1 -0.34 24.02 0.20
CA MET A 1 -0.24 22.98 1.24
C MET A 1 -1.67 22.55 1.56
N TYR A 2 -2.04 21.28 1.43
CA TYR A 2 -3.37 20.78 1.73
C TYR A 2 -3.53 20.56 3.24
N GLN A 3 -4.75 20.77 3.77
CA GLN A 3 -5.05 20.59 5.20
C GLN A 3 -5.05 19.11 5.62
N TYR A 4 -5.51 18.23 4.73
CA TYR A 4 -5.59 16.79 4.94
C TYR A 4 -4.88 16.07 3.80
N ALA A 5 -4.07 15.06 4.13
CA ALA A 5 -3.46 14.16 3.14
C ALA A 5 -4.50 13.18 2.59
N VAL A 6 -5.48 12.79 3.43
CA VAL A 6 -6.65 11.99 3.03
C VAL A 6 -7.90 12.71 3.53
N TYR A 7 -8.84 12.96 2.63
CA TYR A 7 -10.15 13.51 2.95
C TYR A 7 -11.22 12.76 2.17
N LEU A 8 -12.03 12.02 2.89
CA LEU A 8 -13.23 11.36 2.38
C LEU A 8 -14.45 12.00 3.03
N ASP A 9 -15.44 12.37 2.22
CA ASP A 9 -16.69 12.98 2.69
C ASP A 9 -17.90 12.20 2.16
N ASN A 10 -18.55 11.47 3.06
CA ASN A 10 -19.78 10.70 2.81
C ASN A 10 -19.70 9.83 1.55
N ILE A 11 -18.54 9.18 1.31
CA ILE A 11 -18.37 8.33 0.14
C ILE A 11 -19.21 7.06 0.26
N SER A 12 -19.80 6.65 -0.87
CA SER A 12 -20.45 5.35 -1.03
C SER A 12 -19.93 4.67 -2.29
N PHE A 13 -19.87 3.34 -2.27
CA PHE A 13 -19.42 2.55 -3.41
C PHE A 13 -20.07 1.19 -3.45
N SER A 14 -20.46 0.75 -4.67
CA SER A 14 -21.05 -0.54 -4.94
C SER A 14 -20.28 -1.30 -6.02
N TYR A 15 -20.17 -2.61 -5.87
CA TYR A 15 -19.88 -3.49 -6.99
C TYR A 15 -21.23 -3.96 -7.58
N GLU A 16 -21.51 -3.59 -8.83
CA GLU A 16 -22.79 -3.86 -9.47
C GLU A 16 -23.96 -3.39 -8.56
N ASN A 17 -24.75 -4.32 -8.03
CA ASN A 17 -25.89 -4.03 -7.15
C ASN A 17 -25.61 -4.22 -5.65
N ARG A 18 -24.35 -4.53 -5.27
CA ARG A 18 -23.98 -4.74 -3.87
C ARG A 18 -23.22 -3.55 -3.30
N MET A 19 -23.89 -2.80 -2.43
CA MET A 19 -23.26 -1.68 -1.72
C MET A 19 -22.23 -2.22 -0.70
N VAL A 20 -20.97 -1.74 -0.82
CA VAL A 20 -19.83 -2.17 0.00
C VAL A 20 -19.33 -1.07 0.91
N ILE A 21 -19.34 0.19 0.48
CA ILE A 21 -19.02 1.37 1.30
C ILE A 21 -20.28 2.20 1.45
N LYS A 22 -20.59 2.66 2.68
CA LYS A 22 -21.86 3.31 3.01
C LYS A 22 -21.63 4.59 3.81
N ASN A 23 -21.75 5.75 3.14
CA ASN A 23 -21.64 7.08 3.76
C ASN A 23 -20.39 7.20 4.67
N LEU A 24 -19.24 6.75 4.19
CA LEU A 24 -17.99 6.71 4.94
C LEU A 24 -17.26 8.06 4.83
N SER A 25 -16.86 8.61 5.97
CA SER A 25 -16.02 9.81 6.04
C SER A 25 -14.74 9.51 6.81
N LEU A 26 -13.61 10.04 6.33
CA LEU A 26 -12.28 9.89 6.94
C LEU A 26 -11.44 11.14 6.70
N LYS A 27 -10.69 11.56 7.70
CA LYS A 27 -9.73 12.67 7.59
C LYS A 27 -8.40 12.24 8.18
N ALA A 28 -7.31 12.38 7.42
CA ALA A 28 -5.95 12.18 7.91
C ALA A 28 -5.10 13.40 7.57
N LYS A 29 -4.38 13.92 8.56
CA LYS A 29 -3.40 15.00 8.35
C LYS A 29 -2.13 14.45 7.69
N PRO A 30 -1.31 15.29 7.04
CA PRO A 30 0.01 14.89 6.59
C PRO A 30 0.84 14.27 7.73
N GLY A 31 1.44 13.11 7.49
CA GLY A 31 2.23 12.36 8.47
C GLY A 31 1.42 11.54 9.47
N GLU A 32 0.09 11.57 9.45
CA GLU A 32 -0.74 10.80 10.36
C GLU A 32 -0.81 9.32 9.92
N HIS A 33 -0.74 8.40 10.89
CA HIS A 33 -0.91 6.98 10.69
C HIS A 33 -2.31 6.56 11.16
N ILE A 34 -3.09 5.98 10.27
CA ILE A 34 -4.45 5.49 10.54
C ILE A 34 -4.49 3.98 10.34
N GLY A 35 -4.90 3.28 11.40
CA GLY A 35 -5.21 1.87 11.38
C GLY A 35 -6.71 1.64 11.18
N ILE A 36 -7.09 0.81 10.22
CA ILE A 36 -8.48 0.43 10.00
C ILE A 36 -8.63 -1.05 10.24
N VAL A 37 -9.30 -1.40 11.32
CA VAL A 37 -9.55 -2.79 11.74
C VAL A 37 -10.98 -3.20 11.44
N GLY A 38 -11.19 -4.48 11.17
CA GLY A 38 -12.52 -5.05 10.94
C GLY A 38 -12.44 -6.43 10.31
N ASP A 39 -13.57 -7.11 10.27
CA ASP A 39 -13.66 -8.48 9.76
C ASP A 39 -13.38 -8.58 8.26
N SER A 40 -13.06 -9.79 7.79
CA SER A 40 -12.89 -10.05 6.37
C SER A 40 -14.20 -9.75 5.63
N GLY A 41 -14.09 -9.08 4.48
CA GLY A 41 -15.24 -8.72 3.64
C GLY A 41 -16.04 -7.49 4.10
N CYS A 42 -15.65 -6.77 5.17
CA CYS A 42 -16.34 -5.55 5.62
C CYS A 42 -16.10 -4.32 4.71
N GLY A 43 -15.19 -4.40 3.71
CA GLY A 43 -14.94 -3.34 2.73
C GLY A 43 -13.56 -2.68 2.78
N LYS A 44 -12.63 -3.11 3.66
CA LYS A 44 -11.30 -2.50 3.84
C LYS A 44 -10.48 -2.40 2.55
N SER A 45 -10.32 -3.51 1.84
CA SER A 45 -9.56 -3.52 0.57
C SER A 45 -10.26 -2.71 -0.53
N THR A 46 -11.60 -2.60 -0.50
CA THR A 46 -12.34 -1.71 -1.40
C THR A 46 -12.06 -0.24 -1.08
N LEU A 47 -12.03 0.12 0.20
CA LEU A 47 -11.65 1.46 0.64
C LEU A 47 -10.23 1.81 0.18
N LEU A 48 -9.24 0.90 0.34
CA LEU A 48 -7.89 1.14 -0.16
C LEU A 48 -7.85 1.33 -1.68
N LYS A 49 -8.66 0.61 -2.45
CA LYS A 49 -8.74 0.79 -3.90
C LYS A 49 -9.31 2.16 -4.30
N ILE A 50 -10.27 2.69 -3.53
CA ILE A 50 -10.77 4.05 -3.71
C ILE A 50 -9.66 5.07 -3.39
N LEU A 51 -8.98 4.91 -2.25
CA LEU A 51 -7.86 5.76 -1.84
C LEU A 51 -6.67 5.71 -2.82
N ALA A 52 -6.47 4.59 -3.49
CA ALA A 52 -5.46 4.42 -4.54
C ALA A 52 -5.88 5.01 -5.91
N GLY A 53 -7.11 5.54 -6.05
CA GLY A 53 -7.65 6.05 -7.30
C GLY A 53 -7.93 4.94 -8.34
N LEU A 54 -8.12 3.71 -7.90
CA LEU A 54 -8.48 2.58 -8.79
C LEU A 54 -9.99 2.55 -9.07
N TYR A 55 -10.80 2.97 -8.09
CA TYR A 55 -12.24 3.11 -8.22
C TYR A 55 -12.66 4.52 -7.78
N PRO A 56 -13.44 5.25 -8.59
CA PRO A 56 -14.12 6.43 -8.10
C PRO A 56 -15.26 6.01 -7.16
N PRO A 57 -15.58 6.77 -6.11
CA PRO A 57 -16.81 6.53 -5.34
C PRO A 57 -18.05 6.83 -6.19
N ASP A 58 -19.16 6.12 -5.92
CA ASP A 58 -20.45 6.37 -6.59
C ASP A 58 -21.04 7.72 -6.13
N CYS A 59 -20.84 8.06 -4.84
CA CYS A 59 -21.29 9.30 -4.23
C CYS A 59 -20.26 9.82 -3.25
N GLY A 60 -20.34 11.12 -2.91
CA GLY A 60 -19.43 11.77 -1.98
C GLY A 60 -18.16 12.27 -2.67
N ALA A 61 -17.17 12.66 -1.87
CA ALA A 61 -15.91 13.21 -2.37
C ALA A 61 -14.71 12.48 -1.77
N ALA A 62 -13.73 12.15 -2.60
CA ALA A 62 -12.44 11.61 -2.19
C ALA A 62 -11.32 12.53 -2.68
N VAL A 63 -10.52 13.06 -1.74
CA VAL A 63 -9.37 13.93 -2.04
C VAL A 63 -8.13 13.33 -1.37
N ILE A 64 -7.09 13.07 -2.15
CA ILE A 64 -5.84 12.49 -1.69
C ILE A 64 -4.69 13.41 -2.05
N ALA A 65 -3.98 13.91 -1.04
CA ALA A 65 -2.88 14.87 -1.18
C ALA A 65 -3.26 16.07 -2.08
N GLY A 66 -4.52 16.57 -1.92
CA GLY A 66 -5.05 17.69 -2.68
C GLY A 66 -5.62 17.34 -4.06
N GLU A 67 -5.53 16.09 -4.49
CA GLU A 67 -6.02 15.62 -5.79
C GLU A 67 -7.34 14.85 -5.64
N HIS A 68 -8.27 15.05 -6.58
CA HIS A 68 -9.61 14.43 -6.59
C HIS A 68 -9.90 13.67 -7.89
N PHE A 69 -9.08 13.78 -8.91
CA PHE A 69 -9.20 12.97 -10.13
C PHE A 69 -8.47 11.64 -9.95
N PRO A 70 -9.07 10.48 -10.29
CA PRO A 70 -8.47 9.17 -10.08
C PRO A 70 -7.07 9.02 -10.66
N GLU A 71 -6.81 9.53 -11.86
CA GLU A 71 -5.51 9.48 -12.52
C GLU A 71 -4.43 10.31 -11.79
N LYS A 72 -4.82 11.39 -11.10
CA LYS A 72 -3.93 12.20 -10.28
C LYS A 72 -3.74 11.57 -8.90
N ILE A 73 -4.81 11.06 -8.28
CA ILE A 73 -4.75 10.30 -7.02
C ILE A 73 -3.76 9.14 -7.15
N ARG A 74 -3.78 8.40 -8.27
CA ARG A 74 -2.82 7.31 -8.51
C ARG A 74 -1.36 7.71 -8.41
N ARG A 75 -1.02 8.98 -8.61
CA ARG A 75 0.35 9.49 -8.42
C ARG A 75 0.67 9.82 -6.96
N GLN A 76 -0.35 10.12 -6.15
CA GLN A 76 -0.21 10.56 -4.77
C GLN A 76 -0.27 9.42 -3.74
N ALA A 77 -0.68 8.22 -4.14
CA ALA A 77 -0.80 7.08 -3.24
C ALA A 77 0.00 5.87 -3.73
N ALA A 78 0.75 5.22 -2.86
CA ALA A 78 1.41 3.94 -3.12
C ALA A 78 0.71 2.83 -2.33
N LEU A 79 0.37 1.72 -3.00
CA LEU A 79 -0.36 0.60 -2.43
C LEU A 79 0.56 -0.63 -2.32
N VAL A 80 0.67 -1.19 -1.11
CA VAL A 80 1.27 -2.50 -0.82
C VAL A 80 0.14 -3.45 -0.46
N MET A 81 -0.06 -4.49 -1.28
CA MET A 81 -1.17 -5.44 -1.15
C MET A 81 -0.76 -6.71 -0.43
N GLN A 82 -1.72 -7.35 0.22
CA GLN A 82 -1.58 -8.67 0.84
C GLN A 82 -1.12 -9.75 -0.16
N ASN A 83 -1.72 -9.77 -1.35
CA ASN A 83 -1.32 -10.67 -2.42
C ASN A 83 -0.06 -10.15 -3.10
N ASN A 84 1.03 -10.89 -2.92
CA ASN A 84 2.36 -10.56 -3.46
C ASN A 84 2.46 -10.83 -4.97
N SER A 85 1.45 -10.41 -5.75
CA SER A 85 1.45 -10.58 -7.21
C SER A 85 2.48 -9.67 -7.86
N LEU A 86 3.45 -10.28 -8.52
CA LEU A 86 4.41 -9.62 -9.39
C LEU A 86 4.00 -9.82 -10.85
N PHE A 87 4.39 -8.89 -11.70
CA PHE A 87 4.23 -9.02 -13.13
C PHE A 87 5.30 -9.99 -13.69
N PRO A 88 5.01 -10.77 -14.74
CA PRO A 88 5.96 -11.70 -15.36
C PRO A 88 7.02 -10.97 -16.19
N MET A 89 7.84 -10.19 -15.51
CA MET A 89 8.88 -9.33 -16.05
C MET A 89 10.07 -9.28 -15.08
N SER A 90 11.10 -8.51 -15.36
CA SER A 90 12.29 -8.39 -14.50
C SER A 90 11.97 -7.76 -13.15
N ILE A 91 12.87 -7.94 -12.16
CA ILE A 91 12.80 -7.26 -10.87
C ILE A 91 12.80 -5.74 -11.08
N ARG A 92 13.65 -5.22 -11.98
CA ARG A 92 13.71 -3.80 -12.35
C ARG A 92 12.35 -3.29 -12.79
N GLU A 93 11.74 -3.94 -13.77
CA GLU A 93 10.43 -3.53 -14.30
C GLU A 93 9.32 -3.63 -13.26
N ASN A 94 9.38 -4.63 -12.37
CA ASN A 94 8.46 -4.74 -11.26
C ASN A 94 8.60 -3.58 -10.26
N ILE A 95 9.82 -3.10 -10.00
CA ILE A 95 10.06 -1.96 -9.09
C ILE A 95 9.65 -0.64 -9.74
N THR A 96 10.02 -0.43 -11.00
CA THR A 96 9.82 0.85 -11.69
C THR A 96 8.44 0.98 -12.34
N CYS A 97 7.71 -0.14 -12.51
CA CYS A 97 6.48 -0.20 -13.31
C CYS A 97 6.66 0.39 -14.73
N GLY A 98 7.83 0.22 -15.33
CA GLY A 98 8.17 0.74 -16.66
C GLY A 98 8.45 2.25 -16.71
N HIS A 99 8.46 2.95 -15.58
CA HIS A 99 8.84 4.36 -15.54
C HIS A 99 10.37 4.53 -15.61
N PRO A 100 10.87 5.59 -16.27
CA PRO A 100 12.30 5.91 -16.31
C PRO A 100 12.75 6.45 -14.94
N ILE A 101 13.28 5.57 -14.09
CA ILE A 101 13.83 5.88 -12.78
C ILE A 101 15.33 5.64 -12.81
N SER A 102 16.11 6.53 -12.17
CA SER A 102 17.57 6.39 -12.17
C SER A 102 18.02 5.16 -11.37
N GLU A 103 19.16 4.60 -11.75
CA GLU A 103 19.77 3.43 -11.06
C GLU A 103 19.97 3.68 -9.56
N GLU A 104 20.37 4.89 -9.21
CA GLU A 104 20.62 5.28 -7.81
C GLU A 104 19.37 5.17 -6.97
N ILE A 105 18.21 5.63 -7.50
CA ILE A 105 16.90 5.55 -6.81
C ILE A 105 16.46 4.10 -6.69
N ILE A 106 16.62 3.29 -7.74
CA ILE A 106 16.27 1.87 -7.72
C ILE A 106 17.09 1.13 -6.65
N TRP A 107 18.41 1.34 -6.61
CA TRP A 107 19.27 0.69 -5.62
C TRP A 107 19.01 1.19 -4.19
N ALA A 108 18.72 2.47 -4.00
CA ALA A 108 18.31 3.01 -2.70
C ALA A 108 17.01 2.36 -2.21
N ALA A 109 16.02 2.20 -3.09
CA ALA A 109 14.78 1.49 -2.77
C ALA A 109 15.03 0.01 -2.45
N CYS A 110 15.89 -0.67 -3.21
CA CYS A 110 16.28 -2.06 -2.95
C CYS A 110 17.02 -2.20 -1.60
N GLN A 111 17.86 -1.23 -1.23
CA GLN A 111 18.55 -1.22 0.05
C GLN A 111 17.56 -1.06 1.21
N ASN A 112 16.64 -0.09 1.12
CA ASN A 112 15.61 0.14 2.12
C ASN A 112 14.63 -1.04 2.25
N ALA A 113 14.35 -1.74 1.14
CA ALA A 113 13.55 -2.96 1.13
C ALA A 113 14.34 -4.24 1.48
N SER A 114 15.60 -4.13 1.91
CA SER A 114 16.47 -5.27 2.27
C SER A 114 16.63 -6.30 1.14
N LEU A 115 16.67 -5.85 -0.13
CA LEU A 115 16.78 -6.69 -1.32
C LEU A 115 18.20 -6.75 -1.91
N THR A 116 19.06 -5.75 -1.60
CA THR A 116 20.33 -5.55 -2.31
C THR A 116 21.23 -6.79 -2.30
N LYS A 117 21.36 -7.46 -1.14
CA LYS A 117 22.25 -8.64 -1.01
C LYS A 117 21.73 -9.80 -1.88
N TRP A 118 20.43 -10.01 -1.87
CA TRP A 118 19.80 -11.06 -2.67
C TRP A 118 19.89 -10.77 -4.17
N ILE A 119 19.52 -9.56 -4.62
CA ILE A 119 19.59 -9.18 -6.03
C ILE A 119 21.02 -9.32 -6.58
N LYS A 120 22.04 -8.90 -5.80
CA LYS A 120 23.47 -9.03 -6.19
C LYS A 120 23.96 -10.49 -6.26
N SER A 121 23.25 -11.43 -5.65
CA SER A 121 23.56 -12.88 -5.76
C SER A 121 22.94 -13.55 -6.99
N LEU A 122 22.05 -12.87 -7.70
CA LEU A 122 21.42 -13.38 -8.91
C LEU A 122 22.32 -13.15 -10.12
N PRO A 123 22.38 -14.10 -11.09
CA PRO A 123 23.20 -13.98 -12.29
C PRO A 123 22.92 -12.69 -13.08
N ASP A 124 21.65 -12.34 -13.26
CA ASP A 124 21.22 -11.17 -14.03
C ASP A 124 20.85 -9.96 -13.14
N GLY A 125 21.10 -10.05 -11.82
CA GLY A 125 20.83 -8.96 -10.88
C GLY A 125 19.39 -8.43 -10.97
N LEU A 126 19.24 -7.11 -11.17
CA LEU A 126 17.94 -6.45 -11.33
C LEU A 126 17.16 -6.91 -12.57
N ASP A 127 17.85 -7.42 -13.59
CA ASP A 127 17.22 -7.84 -14.84
C ASP A 127 16.76 -9.31 -14.82
N THR A 128 16.92 -9.98 -13.66
CA THR A 128 16.37 -11.31 -13.41
C THR A 128 14.85 -11.29 -13.53
N ASN A 129 14.30 -12.19 -14.37
CA ASN A 129 12.84 -12.37 -14.52
C ASN A 129 12.26 -13.10 -13.30
N VAL A 130 11.15 -12.62 -12.77
CA VAL A 130 10.50 -13.21 -11.59
C VAL A 130 9.56 -14.37 -11.92
N GLY A 131 9.38 -14.67 -13.19
CA GLY A 131 8.49 -15.73 -13.68
C GLY A 131 7.00 -15.38 -13.64
N GLU A 132 6.16 -16.29 -14.11
CA GLU A 132 4.72 -16.11 -14.08
C GLU A 132 4.23 -15.96 -12.64
N ARG A 133 3.53 -14.86 -12.34
CA ARG A 133 3.00 -14.49 -11.01
C ARG A 133 4.06 -14.46 -9.90
N GLY A 134 5.35 -14.32 -10.25
CA GLY A 134 6.43 -14.31 -9.26
C GLY A 134 6.80 -15.68 -8.71
N ASN A 135 6.57 -16.77 -9.45
CA ASN A 135 6.83 -18.14 -8.98
C ASN A 135 8.33 -18.48 -8.82
N GLN A 136 9.23 -17.61 -9.31
CA GLN A 136 10.68 -17.77 -9.17
C GLN A 136 11.26 -17.02 -7.96
N VAL A 137 10.41 -16.36 -7.16
CA VAL A 137 10.81 -15.64 -5.96
C VAL A 137 9.98 -16.08 -4.77
N SER A 138 10.57 -16.05 -3.55
CA SER A 138 9.82 -16.37 -2.34
C SER A 138 8.77 -15.29 -2.03
N GLY A 139 7.74 -15.62 -1.23
CA GLY A 139 6.71 -14.67 -0.82
C GLY A 139 7.30 -13.43 -0.15
N GLY A 140 8.31 -13.59 0.72
CA GLY A 140 9.00 -12.47 1.36
C GLY A 140 9.83 -11.62 0.38
N GLN A 141 10.43 -12.23 -0.66
CA GLN A 141 11.11 -11.49 -1.73
C GLN A 141 10.10 -10.69 -2.57
N ALA A 142 8.98 -11.32 -2.95
CA ALA A 142 7.92 -10.67 -3.71
C ALA A 142 7.33 -9.46 -2.94
N GLN A 143 7.12 -9.60 -1.65
CA GLN A 143 6.63 -8.51 -0.81
C GLN A 143 7.64 -7.37 -0.71
N ARG A 144 8.92 -7.66 -0.52
CA ARG A 144 9.97 -6.63 -0.50
C ARG A 144 10.13 -5.94 -1.84
N ILE A 145 9.90 -6.62 -2.97
CA ILE A 145 9.83 -5.99 -4.30
C ILE A 145 8.66 -4.99 -4.36
N GLN A 146 7.48 -5.32 -3.80
CA GLN A 146 6.37 -4.36 -3.73
C GLN A 146 6.70 -3.15 -2.86
N ILE A 147 7.40 -3.35 -1.72
CA ILE A 147 7.86 -2.25 -0.87
C ILE A 147 8.87 -1.37 -1.63
N ALA A 148 9.84 -1.97 -2.35
CA ALA A 148 10.78 -1.23 -3.20
C ALA A 148 10.07 -0.43 -4.29
N ARG A 149 9.03 -1.00 -4.92
CA ARG A 149 8.14 -0.29 -5.86
C ARG A 149 7.48 0.94 -5.22
N ALA A 150 6.95 0.79 -4.00
CA ALA A 150 6.32 1.88 -3.27
C ALA A 150 7.33 2.98 -2.89
N LEU A 151 8.56 2.61 -2.50
CA LEU A 151 9.66 3.52 -2.24
C LEU A 151 10.09 4.29 -3.49
N CYS A 152 10.25 3.62 -4.63
CA CYS A 152 10.58 4.27 -5.91
C CYS A 152 9.51 5.26 -6.37
N LYS A 153 8.25 4.98 -6.05
CA LYS A 153 7.14 5.86 -6.40
C LYS A 153 7.14 7.16 -5.60
N ASP A 154 7.71 7.16 -4.40
CA ASP A 154 7.84 8.30 -3.48
C ASP A 154 6.53 9.08 -3.25
N ALA A 155 5.42 8.36 -3.10
CA ALA A 155 4.11 8.94 -2.89
C ALA A 155 3.94 9.45 -1.44
N PRO A 156 3.24 10.60 -1.22
CA PRO A 156 3.01 11.13 0.13
C PRO A 156 2.03 10.31 0.98
N VAL A 157 1.23 9.44 0.36
CA VAL A 157 0.27 8.57 1.04
C VAL A 157 0.60 7.11 0.77
N ILE A 158 0.79 6.34 1.84
CA ILE A 158 1.06 4.90 1.78
C ILE A 158 -0.19 4.15 2.22
N LEU A 159 -0.58 3.19 1.41
CA LEU A 159 -1.73 2.32 1.63
C LEU A 159 -1.24 0.90 1.85
N LEU A 160 -1.55 0.30 2.99
CA LEU A 160 -1.11 -1.03 3.39
C LEU A 160 -2.32 -1.96 3.55
N ASP A 161 -2.37 -3.04 2.78
CA ASP A 161 -3.40 -4.09 2.87
C ASP A 161 -2.78 -5.35 3.47
N GLU A 162 -2.92 -5.53 4.78
CA GLU A 162 -2.40 -6.67 5.55
C GLU A 162 -0.94 -7.05 5.21
N PRO A 163 0.01 -6.13 5.32
CA PRO A 163 1.35 -6.31 4.75
C PRO A 163 2.20 -7.37 5.46
N VAL A 164 1.74 -7.96 6.57
CA VAL A 164 2.55 -8.89 7.41
C VAL A 164 1.82 -10.22 7.70
N SER A 165 0.72 -10.55 7.03
CA SER A 165 -0.20 -11.62 7.44
C SER A 165 0.27 -13.07 7.26
N ALA A 166 1.46 -13.37 6.68
CA ALA A 166 1.84 -14.76 6.34
C ALA A 166 3.36 -15.06 6.38
N LEU A 167 4.11 -14.50 7.35
CA LEU A 167 5.58 -14.58 7.33
C LEU A 167 6.15 -15.40 8.49
N ASP A 168 7.20 -16.20 8.18
CA ASP A 168 8.06 -16.77 9.21
C ASP A 168 8.77 -15.66 10.00
N GLN A 169 9.17 -15.96 11.26
CA GLN A 169 9.74 -14.96 12.19
C GLN A 169 10.97 -14.21 11.61
N ASN A 170 11.86 -14.90 10.88
CA ASN A 170 13.09 -14.27 10.36
C ASN A 170 12.81 -13.36 9.16
N THR A 171 11.90 -13.73 8.28
CA THR A 171 11.47 -12.91 7.14
C THR A 171 10.63 -11.74 7.61
N GLY A 172 9.84 -11.92 8.66
CA GLY A 172 8.98 -10.90 9.26
C GLY A 172 9.76 -9.64 9.70
N TYR A 173 10.87 -9.79 10.42
CA TYR A 173 11.67 -8.63 10.89
C TYR A 173 12.21 -7.76 9.73
N SER A 174 12.69 -8.37 8.66
CA SER A 174 13.22 -7.62 7.50
C SER A 174 12.14 -6.87 6.72
N ILE A 175 10.91 -7.40 6.72
CA ILE A 175 9.77 -6.73 6.08
C ILE A 175 9.25 -5.59 6.96
N LEU A 176 9.19 -5.78 8.28
CA LEU A 176 8.81 -4.71 9.20
C LEU A 176 9.79 -3.52 9.12
N ASP A 177 11.11 -3.77 9.11
CA ASP A 177 12.12 -2.72 8.92
C ASP A 177 11.94 -1.97 7.59
N ALA A 178 11.66 -2.70 6.50
CA ALA A 178 11.39 -2.12 5.20
C ALA A 178 10.09 -1.28 5.19
N LEU A 179 9.04 -1.75 5.88
CA LEU A 179 7.78 -1.01 6.03
C LEU A 179 7.98 0.27 6.86
N HIS A 180 8.73 0.22 7.97
CA HIS A 180 9.04 1.41 8.77
C HIS A 180 9.75 2.47 7.92
N LYS A 181 10.74 2.08 7.09
CA LYS A 181 11.41 2.99 6.16
C LYS A 181 10.47 3.55 5.09
N LEU A 182 9.51 2.74 4.62
CA LEU A 182 8.50 3.19 3.68
C LEU A 182 7.54 4.20 4.31
N MET A 183 7.17 4.02 5.58
CA MET A 183 6.21 4.86 6.30
C MET A 183 6.80 6.19 6.79
N ASP A 184 8.12 6.25 6.96
CA ASP A 184 8.82 7.41 7.55
C ASP A 184 8.47 8.71 6.82
N GLY A 185 7.98 9.69 7.57
CA GLY A 185 7.56 11.01 7.07
C GLY A 185 6.32 11.03 6.18
N ARG A 186 5.65 9.90 5.95
CA ARG A 186 4.48 9.77 5.06
C ARG A 186 3.19 9.55 5.84
N THR A 187 2.06 9.89 5.21
CA THR A 187 0.73 9.53 5.74
C THR A 187 0.44 8.09 5.42
N VAL A 188 -0.02 7.32 6.42
CA VAL A 188 -0.24 5.88 6.29
C VAL A 188 -1.70 5.52 6.55
N ILE A 189 -2.30 4.74 5.67
CA ILE A 189 -3.57 4.05 5.92
C ILE A 189 -3.29 2.54 5.89
N HIS A 190 -3.34 1.91 7.05
CA HIS A 190 -3.06 0.49 7.23
C HIS A 190 -4.34 -0.26 7.56
N VAL A 191 -4.78 -1.15 6.67
CA VAL A 191 -5.93 -2.01 6.95
C VAL A 191 -5.43 -3.39 7.41
N THR A 192 -6.05 -3.92 8.46
CA THR A 192 -5.71 -5.23 9.02
C THR A 192 -6.92 -5.83 9.74
N HIS A 193 -6.93 -7.15 9.90
CA HIS A 193 -7.82 -7.83 10.84
C HIS A 193 -7.10 -8.16 12.17
N HIS A 194 -5.80 -7.88 12.27
CA HIS A 194 -4.94 -8.07 13.42
C HIS A 194 -4.60 -6.73 14.08
N GLN A 195 -5.40 -6.28 15.05
CA GLN A 195 -5.18 -5.01 15.73
C GLN A 195 -3.84 -4.95 16.46
N GLU A 196 -3.34 -6.09 16.93
CA GLU A 196 -2.05 -6.25 17.60
C GLU A 196 -0.83 -5.91 16.72
N THR A 197 -1.02 -5.77 15.41
CA THR A 197 0.04 -5.35 14.48
C THR A 197 0.20 -3.83 14.38
N LEU A 198 -0.71 -3.09 14.99
CA LEU A 198 -0.72 -1.62 15.03
C LEU A 198 -0.18 -1.17 16.38
N ASP A 199 0.81 -0.30 16.37
CA ASP A 199 1.37 0.31 17.58
C ASP A 199 0.60 1.58 18.01
N ASP A 200 1.01 2.20 19.13
CA ASP A 200 0.36 3.37 19.71
C ASP A 200 0.44 4.64 18.83
N SER A 201 1.21 4.62 17.75
CA SER A 201 1.29 5.76 16.80
C SER A 201 0.06 5.86 15.89
N TYR A 202 -0.74 4.78 15.80
CA TYR A 202 -1.91 4.73 14.94
C TYR A 202 -3.17 5.29 15.59
N THR A 203 -3.89 6.15 14.86
CA THR A 203 -5.29 6.46 15.16
C THR A 203 -6.16 5.32 14.63
N ILE A 204 -6.82 4.58 15.52
CA ILE A 204 -7.58 3.38 15.16
C ILE A 204 -9.02 3.74 14.77
N TYR A 205 -9.47 3.18 13.66
CA TYR A 205 -10.86 3.14 13.22
C TYR A 205 -11.33 1.70 13.06
N ARG A 206 -12.58 1.46 13.40
CA ARG A 206 -13.24 0.16 13.18
C ARG A 206 -14.17 0.24 11.99
N MET A 207 -14.06 -0.73 11.08
CA MET A 207 -14.94 -0.84 9.92
C MET A 207 -15.83 -2.08 10.04
N ASP A 208 -17.14 -1.88 9.92
CA ASP A 208 -18.15 -2.93 9.92
C ASP A 208 -19.26 -2.64 8.91
N GLY A 209 -19.64 -3.65 8.12
CA GLY A 209 -20.73 -3.57 7.14
C GLY A 209 -20.66 -2.38 6.18
N GLY A 210 -19.45 -1.92 5.84
CA GLY A 210 -19.20 -0.78 4.94
C GLY A 210 -19.29 0.59 5.61
N LYS A 211 -19.45 0.64 6.93
CA LYS A 211 -19.43 1.86 7.75
C LYS A 211 -18.16 1.91 8.59
N MET A 212 -17.76 3.09 9.01
CA MET A 212 -16.58 3.28 9.84
C MET A 212 -16.93 4.12 11.06
N CYS A 213 -16.39 3.75 12.23
CA CYS A 213 -16.43 4.53 13.45
C CYS A 213 -15.02 4.63 14.05
N ARG A 214 -14.73 5.70 14.78
CA ARG A 214 -13.49 5.83 15.53
C ARG A 214 -13.50 4.82 16.68
N GLY A 215 -12.42 4.03 16.79
CA GLY A 215 -12.24 3.04 17.86
C GLY A 215 -11.82 3.68 19.19
#